data_985af327dce5e871853d217d2858f59c
#
_entry.id   985af327dce5e871853d217d2858f59c
#
_cell.length_a   1.000
_cell.length_b   1.000
_cell.length_c   1.000
_cell.angle_alpha   90.00
_cell.angle_beta   90.00
_cell.angle_gamma   90.00
#
_symmetry.space_group_name_H-M   'P 1'
#
loop_
_entity.id
_entity.type
_entity.pdbx_description
1 polymer ?
#
loop_
_entity_poly.entity_id
_entity_poly.type
_entity_poly.pdbx_seq_one_letter_code
_entity_poly.pdbx_strand_id
1 'polypeptide(L)'
;MAASNIRLTYSATRGLAEPIPLALVISGIEYTDNYLRTRDDMVKLVEGGNLMFKQVPLLEIDGLNLIGSEAILRYVCRKGGLDGKTDEEKVKIDMLSMGAKDMVFHNVIYSRFHEILISKEKAEEDIRTAIKECKNRYLPVFEKVLSESKSGFFVGESLTMADIMLFDALSCVNEIPEFKEIRLMDEYPLCVAFIGHFSNQPRLKEYLRSERRHTVIDLEQAAYASRVMGWLPS
;
A
#
# COMPACT_ATOMS: atom_id res chain seq x y z
N MET A 1 -2.80 -27.22 -17.54
CA MET A 1 -1.83 -26.73 -16.56
C MET A 1 -2.59 -26.51 -15.27
N ALA A 2 -2.18 -27.11 -14.14
CA ALA A 2 -2.82 -26.86 -12.86
C ALA A 2 -2.73 -25.36 -12.56
N ALA A 3 -3.86 -24.75 -12.14
CA ALA A 3 -3.87 -23.35 -11.72
C ALA A 3 -2.80 -23.19 -10.63
N SER A 4 -1.83 -22.33 -10.87
CA SER A 4 -0.82 -22.00 -9.85
C SER A 4 -1.57 -21.37 -8.68
N ASN A 5 -1.56 -22.05 -7.54
CA ASN A 5 -2.31 -21.63 -6.35
C ASN A 5 -1.57 -20.45 -5.70
N ILE A 6 -1.66 -19.25 -6.33
CA ILE A 6 -1.04 -18.04 -5.83
C ILE A 6 -1.87 -17.56 -4.65
N ARG A 7 -1.21 -17.34 -3.50
CA ARG A 7 -1.88 -16.99 -2.25
C ARG A 7 -1.17 -15.85 -1.54
N LEU A 8 -1.91 -14.80 -1.24
CA LEU A 8 -1.45 -13.67 -0.43
C LEU A 8 -1.96 -13.83 1.00
N THR A 9 -1.06 -13.96 1.95
CA THR A 9 -1.39 -14.07 3.38
C THR A 9 -1.06 -12.76 4.10
N TYR A 10 -2.07 -12.14 4.71
CA TYR A 10 -1.95 -10.91 5.49
C TYR A 10 -3.10 -10.80 6.50
N SER A 11 -3.11 -9.77 7.36
CA SER A 11 -4.30 -9.39 8.15
C SER A 11 -5.38 -8.81 7.23
N ALA A 12 -6.66 -8.88 7.65
CA ALA A 12 -7.78 -8.29 6.89
C ALA A 12 -7.79 -6.75 7.02
N THR A 13 -6.71 -6.11 6.56
CA THR A 13 -6.51 -4.65 6.57
C THR A 13 -5.73 -4.24 5.32
N ARG A 14 -5.82 -2.96 4.93
CA ARG A 14 -4.96 -2.42 3.85
C ARG A 14 -3.49 -2.48 4.22
N GLY A 15 -3.12 -1.80 5.26
CA GLY A 15 -1.78 -1.75 5.83
C GLY A 15 -0.68 -1.65 4.76
N LEU A 16 0.40 -2.41 4.96
CA LEU A 16 1.54 -2.48 4.03
C LEU A 16 1.32 -3.38 2.82
N ALA A 17 0.27 -4.19 2.82
CA ALA A 17 0.08 -5.17 1.78
C ALA A 17 -0.68 -4.62 0.56
N GLU A 18 -1.40 -3.52 0.68
CA GLU A 18 -2.33 -3.04 -0.35
C GLU A 18 -1.73 -2.85 -1.75
N PRO A 19 -0.51 -2.37 -1.94
CA PRO A 19 0.08 -2.29 -3.28
C PRO A 19 0.23 -3.64 -3.99
N ILE A 20 0.29 -4.75 -3.23
CA ILE A 20 0.45 -6.10 -3.79
C ILE A 20 -0.81 -6.56 -4.54
N PRO A 21 -2.02 -6.57 -3.93
CA PRO A 21 -3.24 -6.91 -4.65
C PRO A 21 -3.50 -5.96 -5.84
N LEU A 22 -3.19 -4.67 -5.71
CA LEU A 22 -3.30 -3.74 -6.84
C LEU A 22 -2.42 -4.19 -8.02
N ALA A 23 -1.15 -4.54 -7.75
CA ALA A 23 -0.22 -5.02 -8.77
C ALA A 23 -0.66 -6.35 -9.39
N LEU A 24 -1.13 -7.31 -8.57
CA LEU A 24 -1.63 -8.61 -9.05
C LEU A 24 -2.84 -8.44 -9.98
N VAL A 25 -3.81 -7.62 -9.58
CA VAL A 25 -5.01 -7.33 -10.36
C VAL A 25 -4.66 -6.64 -11.69
N ILE A 26 -3.82 -5.61 -11.67
CA ILE A 26 -3.38 -4.89 -12.85
C ILE A 26 -2.64 -5.82 -13.82
N SER A 27 -1.75 -6.66 -13.28
CA SER A 27 -1.00 -7.65 -14.07
C SER A 27 -1.86 -8.81 -14.58
N GLY A 28 -3.13 -8.91 -14.16
CA GLY A 28 -4.01 -10.04 -14.51
C GLY A 28 -3.58 -11.36 -13.91
N ILE A 29 -2.92 -11.33 -12.77
CA ILE A 29 -2.49 -12.50 -12.02
C ILE A 29 -3.60 -12.86 -11.02
N GLU A 30 -4.25 -14.00 -11.24
CA GLU A 30 -5.26 -14.52 -10.33
C GLU A 30 -4.60 -15.04 -9.05
N TYR A 31 -5.18 -14.70 -7.89
CA TYR A 31 -4.69 -15.11 -6.58
C TYR A 31 -5.83 -15.23 -5.57
N THR A 32 -5.57 -15.88 -4.46
CA THR A 32 -6.48 -16.00 -3.33
C THR A 32 -5.94 -15.23 -2.12
N ASP A 33 -6.84 -14.53 -1.41
CA ASP A 33 -6.51 -13.92 -0.12
C ASP A 33 -6.62 -14.96 0.99
N ASN A 34 -5.64 -14.98 1.87
CA ASN A 34 -5.61 -15.78 3.09
C ASN A 34 -5.47 -14.84 4.28
N TYR A 35 -6.59 -14.52 4.93
CA TYR A 35 -6.61 -13.56 6.04
C TYR A 35 -6.27 -14.23 7.37
N LEU A 36 -5.24 -13.72 8.05
CA LEU A 36 -4.95 -14.04 9.44
C LEU A 36 -5.99 -13.36 10.32
N ARG A 37 -6.83 -14.13 11.00
CA ARG A 37 -7.94 -13.61 11.80
C ARG A 37 -7.64 -13.59 13.29
N THR A 38 -6.74 -14.44 13.74
CA THR A 38 -6.40 -14.65 15.15
C THR A 38 -4.89 -14.66 15.36
N ARG A 39 -4.47 -14.51 16.63
CA ARG A 39 -3.07 -14.71 17.02
C ARG A 39 -2.57 -16.12 16.69
N ASP A 40 -3.42 -17.12 16.86
CA ASP A 40 -3.08 -18.51 16.59
C ASP A 40 -2.80 -18.76 15.10
N ASP A 41 -3.49 -18.07 14.20
CA ASP A 41 -3.20 -18.15 12.75
C ASP A 41 -1.77 -17.66 12.46
N MET A 42 -1.37 -16.55 13.09
CA MET A 42 -0.02 -16.01 12.94
C MET A 42 1.03 -16.95 13.54
N VAL A 43 0.77 -17.52 14.73
CA VAL A 43 1.67 -18.50 15.39
C VAL A 43 1.88 -19.71 14.48
N LYS A 44 0.80 -20.34 13.99
CA LYS A 44 0.87 -21.49 13.07
C LYS A 44 1.65 -21.16 11.79
N LEU A 45 1.45 -19.95 11.24
CA LEU A 45 2.17 -19.51 10.05
C LEU A 45 3.68 -19.38 10.32
N VAL A 46 4.06 -18.84 11.47
CA VAL A 46 5.48 -18.75 11.90
C VAL A 46 6.08 -20.13 12.11
N GLU A 47 5.37 -21.04 12.79
CA GLU A 47 5.81 -22.41 13.06
C GLU A 47 5.95 -23.21 11.75
N GLY A 48 5.17 -22.90 10.73
CA GLY A 48 5.27 -23.48 9.38
C GLY A 48 6.58 -23.20 8.65
N GLY A 49 7.42 -22.29 9.15
CA GLY A 49 8.77 -22.03 8.65
C GLY A 49 8.87 -21.22 7.35
N ASN A 50 7.76 -20.78 6.79
CA ASN A 50 7.73 -20.03 5.51
C ASN A 50 8.07 -18.54 5.63
N LEU A 51 8.21 -18.03 6.85
CA LEU A 51 8.46 -16.61 7.13
C LEU A 51 9.90 -16.39 7.60
N MET A 52 10.80 -16.02 6.69
CA MET A 52 12.22 -15.75 6.98
C MET A 52 12.41 -14.82 8.19
N PHE A 53 11.61 -13.76 8.32
CA PHE A 53 11.69 -12.77 9.42
C PHE A 53 10.47 -12.79 10.34
N LYS A 54 9.66 -13.86 10.29
CA LYS A 54 8.43 -14.01 11.09
C LYS A 54 7.44 -12.83 10.90
N GLN A 55 7.40 -12.28 9.69
CA GLN A 55 6.59 -11.12 9.33
C GLN A 55 5.75 -11.41 8.10
N VAL A 56 4.58 -10.80 8.02
CA VAL A 56 3.70 -10.78 6.86
C VAL A 56 3.72 -9.37 6.23
N PRO A 57 3.36 -9.19 4.94
CA PRO A 57 2.69 -10.16 4.06
C PRO A 57 3.60 -11.29 3.59
N LEU A 58 2.97 -12.45 3.28
CA LEU A 58 3.56 -13.57 2.58
C LEU A 58 2.82 -13.76 1.25
N LEU A 59 3.55 -13.78 0.13
CA LEU A 59 3.03 -14.20 -1.16
C LEU A 59 3.66 -15.53 -1.56
N GLU A 60 2.82 -16.54 -1.73
CA GLU A 60 3.18 -17.85 -2.29
C GLU A 60 2.91 -17.80 -3.79
N ILE A 61 3.96 -17.83 -4.60
CA ILE A 61 3.88 -17.70 -6.07
C ILE A 61 5.06 -18.41 -6.73
N ASP A 62 4.82 -19.10 -7.84
CA ASP A 62 5.86 -19.75 -8.64
C ASP A 62 6.77 -20.71 -7.82
N GLY A 63 6.23 -21.34 -6.76
CA GLY A 63 6.99 -22.19 -5.85
C GLY A 63 7.86 -21.42 -4.84
N LEU A 64 7.75 -20.10 -4.79
CA LEU A 64 8.46 -19.22 -3.85
C LEU A 64 7.57 -18.78 -2.70
N ASN A 65 8.18 -18.60 -1.53
CA ASN A 65 7.60 -17.95 -0.36
C ASN A 65 8.24 -16.54 -0.23
N LEU A 66 7.56 -15.51 -0.73
CA LEU A 66 8.07 -14.16 -0.74
C LEU A 66 7.53 -13.38 0.46
N ILE A 67 8.42 -12.71 1.18
CA ILE A 67 8.09 -11.82 2.30
C ILE A 67 8.66 -10.41 2.08
N GLY A 68 8.13 -9.46 2.86
CA GLY A 68 8.47 -8.04 2.69
C GLY A 68 7.68 -7.40 1.54
N SER A 69 6.76 -6.50 1.90
CA SER A 69 5.79 -5.92 0.96
C SER A 69 6.42 -5.35 -0.31
N GLU A 70 7.54 -4.65 -0.20
CA GLU A 70 8.25 -4.09 -1.37
C GLU A 70 8.92 -5.16 -2.24
N ALA A 71 9.53 -6.19 -1.62
CA ALA A 71 10.14 -7.28 -2.37
C ALA A 71 9.09 -8.06 -3.16
N ILE A 72 7.95 -8.33 -2.53
CA ILE A 72 6.78 -8.94 -3.16
C ILE A 72 6.29 -8.06 -4.32
N LEU A 73 6.07 -6.77 -4.05
CA LEU A 73 5.58 -5.83 -5.05
C LEU A 73 6.51 -5.76 -6.27
N ARG A 74 7.82 -5.63 -6.04
CA ARG A 74 8.82 -5.65 -7.15
C ARG A 74 8.76 -6.92 -7.97
N TYR A 75 8.63 -8.08 -7.29
CA TYR A 75 8.50 -9.35 -7.99
C TYR A 75 7.28 -9.38 -8.90
N VAL A 76 6.11 -9.02 -8.36
CA VAL A 76 4.84 -8.97 -9.10
C VAL A 76 4.92 -7.97 -10.25
N CYS A 77 5.46 -6.77 -10.01
CA CYS A 77 5.61 -5.73 -11.03
C CYS A 77 6.54 -6.16 -12.17
N ARG A 78 7.68 -6.81 -11.88
CA ARG A 78 8.55 -7.37 -12.92
C ARG A 78 7.85 -8.43 -13.75
N LYS A 79 7.11 -9.32 -13.08
CA LYS A 79 6.32 -10.35 -13.75
C LYS A 79 5.20 -9.76 -14.63
N GLY A 80 4.62 -8.64 -14.22
CA GLY A 80 3.57 -7.91 -14.92
C GLY A 80 4.06 -6.88 -15.94
N GLY A 81 5.38 -6.68 -16.09
CA GLY A 81 5.95 -5.66 -16.99
C GLY A 81 5.74 -4.22 -16.51
N LEU A 82 5.65 -4.01 -15.18
CA LEU A 82 5.36 -2.73 -14.53
C LEU A 82 6.62 -2.11 -13.87
N ASP A 83 7.81 -2.58 -14.21
CA ASP A 83 9.08 -2.18 -13.57
C ASP A 83 9.90 -1.18 -14.38
N GLY A 84 9.31 -0.57 -15.43
CA GLY A 84 9.99 0.36 -16.32
C GLY A 84 10.84 -0.33 -17.39
N LYS A 85 11.18 0.42 -18.44
CA LYS A 85 11.88 -0.10 -19.63
C LYS A 85 13.38 0.13 -19.56
N THR A 86 13.82 1.25 -19.01
CA THR A 86 15.23 1.64 -18.92
C THR A 86 15.69 1.67 -17.46
N ASP A 87 16.98 1.61 -17.23
CA ASP A 87 17.54 1.71 -15.87
C ASP A 87 17.22 3.07 -15.24
N GLU A 88 17.15 4.14 -16.04
CA GLU A 88 16.72 5.46 -15.57
C GLU A 88 15.26 5.46 -15.10
N GLU A 89 14.34 4.84 -15.87
CA GLU A 89 12.95 4.68 -15.43
C GLU A 89 12.87 3.86 -14.14
N LYS A 90 13.60 2.75 -14.03
CA LYS A 90 13.61 1.91 -12.82
C LYS A 90 14.06 2.66 -11.58
N VAL A 91 15.12 3.47 -11.70
CA VAL A 91 15.57 4.32 -10.58
C VAL A 91 14.53 5.36 -10.19
N LYS A 92 13.88 6.01 -11.16
CA LYS A 92 12.79 6.95 -10.89
C LYS A 92 11.59 6.29 -10.22
N ILE A 93 11.21 5.09 -10.68
CA ILE A 93 10.16 4.27 -10.06
C ILE A 93 10.51 4.00 -8.59
N ASP A 94 11.73 3.57 -8.31
CA ASP A 94 12.18 3.29 -6.96
C ASP A 94 12.15 4.54 -6.07
N MET A 95 12.66 5.67 -6.55
CA MET A 95 12.66 6.94 -5.80
C MET A 95 11.23 7.40 -5.45
N LEU A 96 10.31 7.36 -6.41
CA LEU A 96 8.92 7.76 -6.20
C LEU A 96 8.18 6.79 -5.29
N SER A 97 8.41 5.48 -5.46
CA SER A 97 7.81 4.45 -4.60
C SER A 97 8.26 4.59 -3.14
N MET A 98 9.54 4.87 -2.91
CA MET A 98 10.07 5.14 -1.56
C MET A 98 9.44 6.41 -0.97
N GLY A 99 9.35 7.50 -1.76
CA GLY A 99 8.69 8.72 -1.32
C GLY A 99 7.22 8.53 -0.96
N ALA A 100 6.48 7.74 -1.74
CA ALA A 100 5.09 7.39 -1.45
C ALA A 100 4.96 6.61 -0.14
N LYS A 101 5.84 5.62 0.08
CA LYS A 101 5.88 4.85 1.31
C LYS A 101 6.19 5.72 2.52
N ASP A 102 7.24 6.54 2.44
CA ASP A 102 7.66 7.41 3.53
C ASP A 102 6.54 8.40 3.91
N MET A 103 5.82 8.94 2.92
CA MET A 103 4.72 9.86 3.16
C MET A 103 3.62 9.26 4.04
N VAL A 104 3.23 8.00 3.79
CA VAL A 104 2.06 7.41 4.44
C VAL A 104 2.44 6.56 5.65
N PHE A 105 3.57 5.85 5.57
CA PHE A 105 3.82 4.75 6.47
C PHE A 105 4.15 5.18 7.89
N HIS A 106 5.15 6.06 8.04
CA HIS A 106 5.67 6.40 9.37
C HIS A 106 4.74 7.26 10.21
N ASN A 107 3.96 8.15 9.60
CA ASN A 107 3.15 9.09 10.37
C ASN A 107 1.65 8.84 10.27
N VAL A 108 1.17 8.35 9.13
CA VAL A 108 -0.26 8.16 8.89
C VAL A 108 -0.74 6.80 9.40
N ILE A 109 -0.15 5.71 8.90
CA ILE A 109 -0.57 4.36 9.30
C ILE A 109 -0.20 4.10 10.76
N TYR A 110 1.02 4.43 11.16
CA TYR A 110 1.46 4.22 12.54
C TYR A 110 0.72 5.06 13.57
N SER A 111 0.17 6.23 13.22
CA SER A 111 -0.60 7.01 14.19
C SER A 111 -1.75 6.22 14.80
N ARG A 112 -2.43 5.37 14.01
CA ARG A 112 -3.51 4.52 14.51
C ARG A 112 -3.03 3.44 15.48
N PHE A 113 -1.84 2.88 15.22
CA PHE A 113 -1.21 1.95 16.14
C PHE A 113 -0.69 2.65 17.39
N HIS A 114 -0.11 3.84 17.26
CA HIS A 114 0.41 4.61 18.39
C HIS A 114 -0.71 5.07 19.33
N GLU A 115 -1.90 5.37 18.83
CA GLU A 115 -3.06 5.68 19.68
C GLU A 115 -3.41 4.52 20.62
N ILE A 116 -3.29 3.30 20.13
CA ILE A 116 -3.62 2.08 20.88
C ILE A 116 -2.45 1.60 21.75
N LEU A 117 -1.23 1.66 21.23
CA LEU A 117 -0.06 1.06 21.86
C LEU A 117 0.72 2.02 22.75
N ILE A 118 0.56 3.34 22.56
CA ILE A 118 1.32 4.38 23.27
C ILE A 118 0.35 5.36 23.93
N SER A 119 -0.21 6.31 23.18
CA SER A 119 -1.19 7.26 23.69
C SER A 119 -1.89 8.01 22.56
N LYS A 120 -3.02 8.64 22.88
CA LYS A 120 -3.77 9.52 21.96
C LYS A 120 -2.94 10.76 21.59
N GLU A 121 -2.24 11.35 22.52
CA GLU A 121 -1.38 12.54 22.31
C GLU A 121 -0.29 12.23 21.28
N LYS A 122 0.29 11.02 21.35
CA LYS A 122 1.30 10.59 20.37
C LYS A 122 0.70 10.45 18.97
N ALA A 123 -0.47 9.86 18.87
CA ALA A 123 -1.18 9.74 17.59
C ALA A 123 -1.50 11.10 16.97
N GLU A 124 -1.97 12.05 17.78
CA GLU A 124 -2.25 13.42 17.32
C GLU A 124 -0.97 14.16 16.87
N GLU A 125 0.17 13.96 17.56
CA GLU A 125 1.46 14.48 17.14
C GLU A 125 1.88 13.91 15.77
N ASP A 126 1.72 12.61 15.59
CA ASP A 126 2.06 11.93 14.33
C ASP A 126 1.22 12.45 13.17
N ILE A 127 -0.10 12.63 13.37
CA ILE A 127 -0.98 13.20 12.34
C ILE A 127 -0.58 14.64 12.01
N ARG A 128 -0.28 15.48 13.01
CA ARG A 128 0.21 16.85 12.75
C ARG A 128 1.51 16.85 11.95
N THR A 129 2.41 15.92 12.29
CA THR A 129 3.67 15.74 11.55
C THR A 129 3.41 15.27 10.13
N ALA A 130 2.52 14.29 9.94
CA ALA A 130 2.14 13.78 8.63
C ALA A 130 1.56 14.88 7.74
N ILE A 131 0.65 15.70 8.25
CA ILE A 131 0.08 16.84 7.52
C ILE A 131 1.19 17.78 7.05
N LYS A 132 2.11 18.15 7.95
CA LYS A 132 3.24 19.04 7.64
C LYS A 132 4.15 18.46 6.57
N GLU A 133 4.52 17.18 6.70
CA GLU A 133 5.39 16.51 5.74
C GLU A 133 4.69 16.32 4.37
N CYS A 134 3.42 15.92 4.35
CA CYS A 134 2.63 15.84 3.12
C CYS A 134 2.63 17.19 2.37
N LYS A 135 2.32 18.27 3.08
CA LYS A 135 2.19 19.61 2.49
C LYS A 135 3.51 20.21 2.02
N ASN A 136 4.60 20.01 2.76
CA ASN A 136 5.86 20.71 2.51
C ASN A 136 6.89 19.88 1.74
N ARG A 137 6.75 18.55 1.71
CA ARG A 137 7.78 17.66 1.16
C ARG A 137 7.28 16.78 0.04
N TYR A 138 6.15 16.09 0.20
CA TYR A 138 5.75 15.02 -0.72
C TYR A 138 4.77 15.48 -1.80
N LEU A 139 3.62 16.04 -1.43
CA LEU A 139 2.57 16.40 -2.38
C LEU A 139 3.02 17.43 -3.44
N PRO A 140 3.80 18.48 -3.10
CA PRO A 140 4.32 19.38 -4.12
C PRO A 140 5.21 18.70 -5.16
N VAL A 141 5.98 17.68 -4.75
CA VAL A 141 6.84 16.91 -5.66
C VAL A 141 5.98 16.05 -6.59
N PHE A 142 4.99 15.36 -6.06
CA PHE A 142 4.10 14.51 -6.87
C PHE A 142 3.26 15.31 -7.83
N GLU A 143 2.72 16.44 -7.40
CA GLU A 143 1.99 17.38 -8.25
C GLU A 143 2.87 17.89 -9.40
N LYS A 144 4.13 18.26 -9.09
CA LYS A 144 5.09 18.71 -10.10
C LYS A 144 5.41 17.60 -11.11
N VAL A 145 5.70 16.38 -10.66
CA VAL A 145 5.99 15.25 -11.56
C VAL A 145 4.81 15.00 -12.51
N LEU A 146 3.58 15.04 -12.01
CA LEU A 146 2.38 14.92 -12.85
C LEU A 146 2.23 16.08 -13.83
N SER A 147 2.57 17.32 -13.43
CA SER A 147 2.51 18.49 -14.31
C SER A 147 3.48 18.42 -15.48
N GLU A 148 4.59 17.73 -15.31
CA GLU A 148 5.61 17.50 -16.33
C GLU A 148 5.35 16.22 -17.17
N SER A 149 4.42 15.36 -16.73
CA SER A 149 4.07 14.13 -17.39
C SER A 149 3.15 14.40 -18.62
N LYS A 150 3.50 13.80 -19.76
CA LYS A 150 2.67 13.83 -20.97
C LYS A 150 1.69 12.65 -21.03
N SER A 151 2.01 11.56 -20.34
CA SER A 151 1.21 10.33 -20.34
C SER A 151 0.16 10.28 -19.24
N GLY A 152 0.28 11.13 -18.21
CA GLY A 152 -0.52 11.06 -16.99
C GLY A 152 -0.03 9.99 -15.99
N PHE A 153 1.05 9.26 -16.29
CA PHE A 153 1.75 8.36 -15.37
C PHE A 153 2.95 9.07 -14.75
N PHE A 154 3.38 8.60 -13.58
CA PHE A 154 4.52 9.19 -12.86
C PHE A 154 5.86 8.93 -13.54
N VAL A 155 6.01 7.79 -14.24
CA VAL A 155 7.23 7.44 -14.96
C VAL A 155 6.91 6.85 -16.33
N GLY A 156 7.53 7.38 -17.37
CA GLY A 156 7.42 6.84 -18.73
C GLY A 156 6.04 7.03 -19.36
N GLU A 157 5.71 6.15 -20.30
CA GLU A 157 4.50 6.24 -21.15
C GLU A 157 3.40 5.25 -20.74
N SER A 158 3.63 4.45 -19.70
CA SER A 158 2.72 3.39 -19.24
C SER A 158 2.76 3.23 -17.73
N LEU A 159 1.71 2.60 -17.19
CA LEU A 159 1.59 2.30 -15.77
C LEU A 159 2.79 1.50 -15.25
N THR A 160 3.31 1.92 -14.10
CA THR A 160 4.45 1.32 -13.43
C THR A 160 4.17 1.06 -11.93
N MET A 161 5.13 0.45 -11.24
CA MET A 161 5.09 0.27 -9.78
C MET A 161 4.95 1.60 -9.04
N ALA A 162 5.54 2.70 -9.56
CA ALA A 162 5.40 4.02 -8.95
C ALA A 162 3.94 4.48 -8.91
N ASP A 163 3.19 4.26 -9.99
CA ASP A 163 1.78 4.63 -10.07
C ASP A 163 0.93 3.84 -9.05
N ILE A 164 1.24 2.56 -8.85
CA ILE A 164 0.56 1.72 -7.86
C ILE A 164 0.82 2.22 -6.43
N MET A 165 2.08 2.48 -6.10
CA MET A 165 2.47 2.97 -4.78
C MET A 165 1.90 4.35 -4.49
N LEU A 166 1.95 5.24 -5.49
CA LEU A 166 1.42 6.60 -5.36
C LEU A 166 -0.11 6.62 -5.31
N PHE A 167 -0.78 5.76 -6.08
CA PHE A 167 -2.23 5.60 -5.95
C PHE A 167 -2.65 5.19 -4.54
N ASP A 168 -2.00 4.18 -3.95
CA ASP A 168 -2.31 3.75 -2.58
C ASP A 168 -2.04 4.87 -1.58
N ALA A 169 -0.88 5.52 -1.66
CA ALA A 169 -0.48 6.59 -0.75
C ALA A 169 -1.39 7.82 -0.85
N LEU A 170 -1.67 8.31 -2.07
CA LEU A 170 -2.55 9.45 -2.31
C LEU A 170 -4.00 9.14 -1.92
N SER A 171 -4.47 7.89 -2.15
CA SER A 171 -5.79 7.45 -1.71
C SER A 171 -5.88 7.45 -0.18
N CYS A 172 -4.85 6.99 0.53
CA CYS A 172 -4.79 7.07 1.98
C CYS A 172 -4.95 8.51 2.47
N VAL A 173 -4.17 9.45 1.93
CA VAL A 173 -4.26 10.89 2.29
C VAL A 173 -5.64 11.46 1.96
N ASN A 174 -6.23 11.07 0.84
CA ASN A 174 -7.54 11.54 0.42
C ASN A 174 -8.71 10.93 1.23
N GLU A 175 -8.51 9.78 1.87
CA GLU A 175 -9.56 9.06 2.61
C GLU A 175 -9.55 9.34 4.11
N ILE A 176 -8.41 9.70 4.71
CA ILE A 176 -8.26 9.92 6.15
C ILE A 176 -9.05 11.14 6.62
N PRO A 177 -9.88 11.01 7.67
CA PRO A 177 -10.76 12.09 8.12
C PRO A 177 -10.04 13.39 8.44
N GLU A 178 -8.92 13.35 9.15
CA GLU A 178 -8.16 14.53 9.56
C GLU A 178 -7.61 15.33 8.36
N PHE A 179 -7.24 14.64 7.28
CA PHE A 179 -6.75 15.30 6.06
C PHE A 179 -7.91 15.86 5.22
N LYS A 180 -9.06 15.19 5.22
CA LYS A 180 -10.29 15.69 4.60
C LYS A 180 -10.80 16.96 5.27
N GLU A 181 -10.79 16.99 6.61
CA GLU A 181 -11.27 18.13 7.38
C GLU A 181 -10.53 19.42 7.02
N ILE A 182 -9.22 19.34 6.83
CA ILE A 182 -8.39 20.48 6.40
C ILE A 182 -8.34 20.67 4.88
N ARG A 183 -9.05 19.82 4.10
CA ARG A 183 -9.10 19.85 2.64
C ARG A 183 -7.72 19.85 1.98
N LEU A 184 -6.79 19.07 2.55
CA LEU A 184 -5.39 19.06 2.12
C LEU A 184 -5.21 18.82 0.61
N MET A 185 -5.98 17.89 0.05
CA MET A 185 -5.85 17.50 -1.36
C MET A 185 -6.38 18.55 -2.35
N ASP A 186 -7.14 19.54 -1.90
CA ASP A 186 -7.63 20.61 -2.78
C ASP A 186 -6.50 21.49 -3.38
N GLU A 187 -5.34 21.53 -2.70
CA GLU A 187 -4.16 22.23 -3.18
C GLU A 187 -3.39 21.44 -4.27
N TYR A 188 -3.77 20.17 -4.53
CA TYR A 188 -3.04 19.24 -5.42
C TYR A 188 -3.98 18.58 -6.44
N PRO A 189 -4.53 19.36 -7.40
CA PRO A 189 -5.57 18.89 -8.32
C PRO A 189 -5.10 17.79 -9.29
N LEU A 190 -3.81 17.74 -9.67
CA LEU A 190 -3.29 16.69 -10.53
C LEU A 190 -3.18 15.36 -9.78
N CYS A 191 -2.80 15.39 -8.51
CA CYS A 191 -2.82 14.21 -7.64
C CYS A 191 -4.25 13.66 -7.49
N VAL A 192 -5.26 14.53 -7.32
CA VAL A 192 -6.67 14.14 -7.27
C VAL A 192 -7.13 13.56 -8.61
N ALA A 193 -6.80 14.21 -9.71
CA ALA A 193 -7.12 13.72 -11.05
C ALA A 193 -6.47 12.36 -11.34
N PHE A 194 -5.22 12.15 -10.89
CA PHE A 194 -4.52 10.88 -10.99
C PHE A 194 -5.25 9.76 -10.24
N ILE A 195 -5.68 9.99 -8.99
CA ILE A 195 -6.49 9.00 -8.23
C ILE A 195 -7.72 8.59 -9.05
N GLY A 196 -8.45 9.56 -9.60
CA GLY A 196 -9.62 9.32 -10.43
C GLY A 196 -9.32 8.52 -11.69
N HIS A 197 -8.26 8.91 -12.42
CA HIS A 197 -7.81 8.21 -13.62
C HIS A 197 -7.39 6.77 -13.34
N PHE A 198 -6.56 6.58 -12.34
CA PHE A 198 -6.06 5.25 -11.94
C PHE A 198 -7.19 4.33 -11.49
N SER A 199 -8.14 4.83 -10.69
CA SER A 199 -9.31 4.07 -10.22
C SER A 199 -10.21 3.55 -11.36
N ASN A 200 -10.17 4.18 -12.52
CA ASN A 200 -10.97 3.81 -13.67
C ASN A 200 -10.31 2.75 -14.58
N GLN A 201 -9.12 2.27 -14.26
CA GLN A 201 -8.51 1.14 -14.97
C GLN A 201 -9.46 -0.09 -14.89
N PRO A 202 -9.77 -0.77 -16.02
CA PRO A 202 -10.87 -1.72 -16.06
C PRO A 202 -10.84 -2.81 -14.99
N ARG A 203 -9.69 -3.49 -14.83
CA ARG A 203 -9.52 -4.56 -13.83
C ARG A 203 -9.52 -4.03 -12.40
N LEU A 204 -8.94 -2.85 -12.19
CA LEU A 204 -8.82 -2.24 -10.89
C LEU A 204 -10.17 -1.77 -10.35
N LYS A 205 -11.02 -1.22 -11.22
CA LYS A 205 -12.36 -0.73 -10.86
C LYS A 205 -13.22 -1.79 -10.17
N GLU A 206 -13.14 -3.05 -10.62
CA GLU A 206 -13.84 -4.16 -9.99
C GLU A 206 -13.25 -4.46 -8.60
N TYR A 207 -11.93 -4.58 -8.50
CA TYR A 207 -11.25 -4.80 -7.23
C TYR A 207 -11.56 -3.70 -6.20
N LEU A 208 -11.47 -2.43 -6.59
CA LEU A 208 -11.72 -1.29 -5.68
C LEU A 208 -13.16 -1.22 -5.13
N ARG A 209 -14.12 -1.89 -5.80
CA ARG A 209 -15.52 -1.98 -5.36
C ARG A 209 -15.83 -3.26 -4.59
N SER A 210 -14.90 -4.18 -4.56
CA SER A 210 -15.08 -5.47 -3.90
C SER A 210 -14.82 -5.39 -2.40
N GLU A 211 -15.34 -6.35 -1.64
CA GLU A 211 -15.05 -6.52 -0.22
C GLU A 211 -13.57 -6.88 0.07
N ARG A 212 -12.80 -7.21 -0.96
CA ARG A 212 -11.37 -7.47 -0.86
C ARG A 212 -10.56 -6.19 -0.64
N ARG A 213 -11.11 -5.04 -1.07
CA ARG A 213 -10.54 -3.72 -0.83
C ARG A 213 -10.96 -3.22 0.54
N HIS A 214 -10.11 -3.35 1.53
CA HIS A 214 -10.36 -2.81 2.87
C HIS A 214 -10.36 -1.28 2.88
N THR A 215 -11.03 -0.67 3.85
CA THR A 215 -10.96 0.77 4.12
C THR A 215 -9.56 1.17 4.60
N VAL A 216 -9.25 2.47 4.55
CA VAL A 216 -8.04 2.97 5.22
C VAL A 216 -8.10 2.62 6.70
N ILE A 217 -6.96 2.29 7.29
CA ILE A 217 -6.90 1.77 8.66
C ILE A 217 -7.50 2.75 9.67
N ASP A 218 -8.44 2.26 10.46
CA ASP A 218 -9.02 2.93 11.62
C ASP A 218 -8.54 2.28 12.94
N LEU A 219 -9.05 2.74 14.07
CA LEU A 219 -8.65 2.23 15.39
C LEU A 219 -9.08 0.78 15.62
N GLU A 220 -10.23 0.37 15.11
CA GLU A 220 -10.72 -1.00 15.26
C GLU A 220 -9.82 -1.97 14.46
N GLN A 221 -9.50 -1.62 13.23
CA GLN A 221 -8.58 -2.39 12.39
C GLN A 221 -7.16 -2.42 12.96
N ALA A 222 -6.67 -1.30 13.52
CA ALA A 222 -5.35 -1.25 14.17
C ALA A 222 -5.32 -2.13 15.42
N ALA A 223 -6.38 -2.13 16.25
CA ALA A 223 -6.50 -3.01 17.41
C ALA A 223 -6.56 -4.49 17.00
N TYR A 224 -7.35 -4.81 15.97
CA TYR A 224 -7.42 -6.16 15.42
C TYR A 224 -6.04 -6.62 14.92
N ALA A 225 -5.37 -5.83 14.07
CA ALA A 225 -4.04 -6.18 13.56
C ALA A 225 -3.01 -6.33 14.69
N SER A 226 -3.07 -5.47 15.72
CA SER A 226 -2.18 -5.55 16.88
C SER A 226 -2.37 -6.84 17.67
N ARG A 227 -3.60 -7.31 17.85
CA ARG A 227 -3.87 -8.63 18.47
C ARG A 227 -3.35 -9.78 17.64
N VAL A 228 -3.61 -9.78 16.34
CA VAL A 228 -3.10 -10.81 15.42
C VAL A 228 -1.58 -10.89 15.44
N MET A 229 -0.91 -9.74 15.45
CA MET A 229 0.56 -9.66 15.47
C MET A 229 1.15 -9.95 16.89
N GLY A 230 0.32 -9.95 17.93
CA GLY A 230 0.77 -10.17 19.31
C GLY A 230 1.42 -8.95 19.95
N TRP A 231 1.07 -7.76 19.49
CA TRP A 231 1.45 -6.48 20.11
C TRP A 231 0.50 -6.08 21.23
N LEU A 232 -0.72 -6.59 21.21
CA LEU A 232 -1.73 -6.51 22.29
C LEU A 232 -2.10 -7.91 22.77
N PRO A 233 -2.52 -8.05 24.03
CA PRO A 233 -3.13 -9.28 24.54
C PRO A 233 -4.33 -9.70 23.67
N SER A 234 -4.52 -11.01 23.58
CA SER A 234 -5.66 -11.61 22.85
C SER A 234 -6.99 -11.28 23.51
#